data_0770d4b95edbc9cfb7fb4637caf7f339
#
_entry.id   0770d4b95edbc9cfb7fb4637caf7f339
#
_cell.length_a   1.000
_cell.length_b   1.000
_cell.length_c   1.000
_cell.angle_alpha   90.00
_cell.angle_beta   90.00
_cell.angle_gamma   90.00
#
_symmetry.space_group_name_H-M   'P 1'
#
loop_
_entity.id
_entity.type
_entity.pdbx_description
1 polymer ?
#
loop_
_entity_poly.entity_id
_entity_poly.type
_entity_poly.pdbx_seq_one_letter_code
_entity_poly.pdbx_strand_id
1 'polypeptide(L)'
;MKFWLRHWKGDIVCLQETKLDFLDRRIVRSLWNNPYVDWEFLGAVGTSGGVLLLWDKRVVEKLDSFVGQFSVSCLWRGVYDGFTWVGTGIYGLMCDTARQELWVELRDIRQRWTNPWCMFGDFNVIRFPSERLRCRRPTPPMLEFSDFVEDLNLVDLPLGGGRFTWSSGSTNPSLSRIDRFLISSDWEDQFPDVVQIMLPRPLLDHHPILLETGKLTGGKRPFKFENMWLKTEGFVDRVKTWWSSYPFTGSPSFVLASKLKALKEDLKHWNKHVFGDINLKQLQLMIELSQLDEKE
;
A
#
# COMPACT_ATOMS: atom_id res chain seq x y z
N MET A 1 8.22 -1.33 -10.74
CA MET A 1 7.79 -0.66 -9.50
C MET A 1 7.04 0.65 -9.75
N LYS A 2 7.65 1.67 -10.37
CA LYS A 2 7.05 3.02 -10.60
C LYS A 2 5.63 3.01 -11.22
N PHE A 3 5.35 2.12 -12.15
CA PHE A 3 4.04 1.97 -12.76
C PHE A 3 3.01 1.52 -11.72
N TRP A 4 3.33 0.52 -10.94
CA TRP A 4 2.44 -0.07 -9.94
C TRP A 4 2.12 0.88 -8.78
N LEU A 5 3.11 1.60 -8.27
CA LEU A 5 2.89 2.61 -7.22
C LEU A 5 1.96 3.74 -7.68
N ARG A 6 2.02 4.12 -8.95
CA ARG A 6 1.08 5.09 -9.53
C ARG A 6 -0.34 4.53 -9.66
N HIS A 7 -0.42 3.24 -9.95
CA HIS A 7 -1.69 2.58 -10.18
C HIS A 7 -2.45 2.33 -8.87
N TRP A 8 -1.78 1.78 -7.88
CA TRP A 8 -2.39 1.45 -6.58
C TRP A 8 -2.71 2.67 -5.72
N LYS A 9 -2.10 3.83 -5.99
CA LYS A 9 -2.36 5.11 -5.32
C LYS A 9 -2.32 5.02 -3.79
N GLY A 10 -1.43 4.20 -3.25
CA GLY A 10 -1.24 4.09 -1.81
C GLY A 10 -0.77 5.43 -1.23
N ASP A 11 -1.22 5.75 -0.03
CA ASP A 11 -0.78 6.94 0.70
C ASP A 11 0.52 6.66 1.46
N ILE A 12 0.70 5.42 1.89
CA ILE A 12 1.91 4.88 2.52
C ILE A 12 2.30 3.60 1.78
N VAL A 13 3.58 3.43 1.53
CA VAL A 13 4.12 2.28 0.80
C VAL A 13 5.32 1.72 1.55
N CYS A 14 5.34 0.41 1.75
CA CYS A 14 6.51 -0.31 2.24
C CYS A 14 7.08 -1.18 1.11
N LEU A 15 8.35 -0.98 0.81
CA LEU A 15 9.09 -1.83 -0.10
C LEU A 15 10.15 -2.59 0.69
N GLN A 16 10.14 -3.90 0.52
CA GLN A 16 11.11 -4.80 1.15
C GLN A 16 12.10 -5.31 0.11
N GLU A 17 13.17 -5.93 0.57
CA GLU A 17 14.25 -6.40 -0.31
C GLU A 17 14.74 -5.35 -1.30
N THR A 18 14.90 -4.13 -0.86
CA THR A 18 15.39 -3.05 -1.73
C THR A 18 16.78 -3.33 -2.29
N LYS A 19 17.57 -4.15 -1.59
CA LYS A 19 18.97 -4.51 -1.92
C LYS A 19 19.89 -3.30 -2.09
N LEU A 20 19.48 -2.16 -1.53
CA LEU A 20 20.22 -0.90 -1.54
C LEU A 20 20.69 -0.58 -0.12
N ASP A 21 21.96 -0.28 0.02
CA ASP A 21 22.58 0.17 1.26
C ASP A 21 22.29 1.63 1.56
N PHE A 22 22.05 2.43 0.51
CA PHE A 22 21.76 3.85 0.62
C PHE A 22 20.63 4.26 -0.33
N LEU A 23 19.76 5.17 0.14
CA LEU A 23 18.63 5.71 -0.61
C LEU A 23 18.62 7.24 -0.54
N ASP A 24 18.68 7.88 -1.70
CA ASP A 24 18.61 9.32 -1.83
C ASP A 24 17.27 9.78 -2.44
N ARG A 25 17.06 11.11 -2.44
CA ARG A 25 15.87 11.72 -3.02
C ARG A 25 15.69 11.42 -4.52
N ARG A 26 16.76 11.18 -5.27
CA ARG A 26 16.68 10.86 -6.71
C ARG A 26 16.10 9.48 -6.91
N ILE A 27 16.59 8.50 -6.14
CA ILE A 27 16.08 7.13 -6.17
C ILE A 27 14.61 7.11 -5.74
N VAL A 28 14.26 7.73 -4.62
CA VAL A 28 12.88 7.80 -4.12
C VAL A 28 11.95 8.44 -5.15
N ARG A 29 12.31 9.55 -5.75
CA ARG A 29 11.52 10.19 -6.81
C ARG A 29 11.43 9.38 -8.10
N SER A 30 12.43 8.55 -8.39
CA SER A 30 12.38 7.63 -9.52
C SER A 30 11.37 6.51 -9.30
N LEU A 31 11.18 6.08 -8.07
CA LEU A 31 10.20 5.05 -7.67
C LEU A 31 8.78 5.64 -7.59
N TRP A 32 8.64 6.69 -6.83
CA TRP A 32 7.35 7.34 -6.61
C TRP A 32 7.41 8.83 -6.99
N ASN A 33 6.90 9.15 -8.18
CA ASN A 33 6.92 10.51 -8.73
C ASN A 33 5.87 11.41 -8.06
N ASN A 34 5.98 11.54 -6.73
CA ASN A 34 5.18 12.41 -5.90
C ASN A 34 6.08 13.52 -5.32
N PRO A 35 5.83 14.80 -5.58
CA PRO A 35 6.64 15.89 -5.04
C PRO A 35 6.57 16.01 -3.52
N TYR A 36 5.51 15.45 -2.92
CA TYR A 36 5.26 15.47 -1.48
C TYR A 36 5.73 14.20 -0.77
N VAL A 37 6.46 13.31 -1.46
CA VAL A 37 6.98 12.09 -0.86
C VAL A 37 8.06 12.41 0.17
N ASP A 38 7.94 11.74 1.31
CA ASP A 38 8.99 11.61 2.31
C ASP A 38 9.24 10.13 2.60
N TRP A 39 10.33 9.79 3.26
CA TRP A 39 10.72 8.40 3.45
C TRP A 39 11.61 8.19 4.67
N GLU A 40 11.64 6.95 5.13
CA GLU A 40 12.59 6.39 6.08
C GLU A 40 13.02 5.02 5.56
N PHE A 41 14.25 4.59 5.84
CA PHE A 41 14.71 3.31 5.33
C PHE A 41 15.72 2.62 6.24
N LEU A 42 15.72 1.29 6.18
CA LEU A 42 16.78 0.42 6.65
C LEU A 42 17.59 -0.04 5.44
N GLY A 43 18.88 0.27 5.40
CA GLY A 43 19.77 -0.15 4.31
C GLY A 43 19.94 -1.67 4.27
N ALA A 44 20.17 -2.21 3.08
CA ALA A 44 20.51 -3.61 2.92
C ALA A 44 21.90 -3.91 3.48
N VAL A 45 22.08 -5.12 4.04
CA VAL A 45 23.40 -5.61 4.45
C VAL A 45 23.90 -6.59 3.39
N GLY A 46 24.95 -6.20 2.67
CA GLY A 46 25.42 -6.96 1.52
C GLY A 46 24.40 -7.00 0.37
N THR A 47 23.99 -8.20 -0.06
CA THR A 47 23.08 -8.40 -1.20
C THR A 47 21.65 -8.73 -0.79
N SER A 48 21.31 -8.65 0.49
CA SER A 48 20.00 -9.05 1.01
C SER A 48 19.39 -8.00 1.96
N GLY A 49 18.07 -8.03 2.06
CA GLY A 49 17.33 -7.16 2.97
C GLY A 49 17.08 -5.75 2.42
N GLY A 50 16.90 -4.83 3.33
CA GLY A 50 16.53 -3.45 3.07
C GLY A 50 15.01 -3.24 3.09
N VAL A 51 14.57 -2.25 3.87
CA VAL A 51 13.17 -1.83 4.00
C VAL A 51 13.08 -0.35 3.71
N LEU A 52 12.14 0.05 2.87
CA LEU A 52 11.88 1.44 2.53
C LEU A 52 10.42 1.77 2.81
N LEU A 53 10.17 2.68 3.72
CA LEU A 53 8.89 3.31 3.95
C LEU A 53 8.80 4.62 3.17
N LEU A 54 7.74 4.77 2.39
CA LEU A 54 7.42 5.99 1.64
C LEU A 54 6.03 6.47 2.07
N TRP A 55 5.84 7.77 2.22
CA TRP A 55 4.51 8.34 2.50
C TRP A 55 4.31 9.68 1.82
N ASP A 56 3.04 10.04 1.61
CA ASP A 56 2.65 11.35 1.14
C ASP A 56 2.45 12.29 2.34
N LYS A 57 3.28 13.34 2.46
CA LYS A 57 3.20 14.33 3.55
C LYS A 57 1.88 15.11 3.62
N ARG A 58 1.06 15.03 2.59
CA ARG A 58 -0.29 15.60 2.61
C ARG A 58 -1.29 14.73 3.34
N VAL A 59 -0.95 13.46 3.56
CA VAL A 59 -1.80 12.48 4.24
C VAL A 59 -1.34 12.26 5.67
N VAL A 60 -0.04 12.06 5.87
CA VAL A 60 0.54 11.86 7.21
C VAL A 60 1.79 12.71 7.42
N GLU A 61 1.92 13.25 8.61
CA GLU A 61 3.11 13.95 9.10
C GLU A 61 3.91 13.00 9.99
N LYS A 62 5.20 12.84 9.72
CA LYS A 62 6.11 12.08 10.59
C LYS A 62 6.47 12.90 11.82
N LEU A 63 6.17 12.38 13.01
CA LEU A 63 6.52 12.98 14.29
C LEU A 63 7.84 12.45 14.84
N ASP A 64 8.07 11.13 14.70
CA ASP A 64 9.28 10.44 15.17
C ASP A 64 9.53 9.22 14.29
N SER A 65 10.72 8.64 14.36
CA SER A 65 11.06 7.38 13.67
C SER A 65 12.09 6.57 14.44
N PHE A 66 12.08 5.27 14.19
CA PHE A 66 13.07 4.33 14.68
C PHE A 66 13.46 3.36 13.56
N VAL A 67 14.74 3.23 13.31
CA VAL A 67 15.28 2.24 12.37
C VAL A 67 15.97 1.17 13.19
N GLY A 68 15.40 -0.03 13.17
CA GLY A 68 15.92 -1.19 13.87
C GLY A 68 16.87 -2.03 13.01
N GLN A 69 17.08 -3.25 13.42
CA GLN A 69 17.88 -4.23 12.68
C GLN A 69 17.04 -4.93 11.59
N PHE A 70 15.74 -5.06 11.80
CA PHE A 70 14.81 -5.81 10.93
C PHE A 70 13.61 -4.98 10.45
N SER A 71 13.43 -3.79 11.01
CA SER A 71 12.24 -2.98 10.76
C SER A 71 12.52 -1.49 10.68
N VAL A 72 11.58 -0.79 10.06
CA VAL A 72 11.52 0.68 10.04
C VAL A 72 10.19 1.09 10.60
N SER A 73 10.19 1.90 11.65
CA SER A 73 9.00 2.39 12.32
C SER A 73 8.91 3.91 12.24
N CYS A 74 7.71 4.41 11.98
CA CYS A 74 7.41 5.83 12.03
C CYS A 74 6.19 6.08 12.91
N LEU A 75 6.30 7.07 13.79
CA LEU A 75 5.15 7.66 14.46
C LEU A 75 4.58 8.73 13.55
N TRP A 76 3.38 8.53 13.05
CA TRP A 76 2.68 9.45 12.16
C TRP A 76 1.48 10.09 12.83
N ARG A 77 1.17 11.30 12.35
CA ARG A 77 -0.09 11.99 12.62
C ARG A 77 -0.82 12.22 11.31
N GLY A 78 -2.08 11.80 11.22
CA GLY A 78 -2.96 12.09 10.10
C GLY A 78 -3.14 13.60 9.93
N VAL A 79 -2.88 14.12 8.73
CA VAL A 79 -3.00 15.58 8.45
C VAL A 79 -4.46 16.03 8.50
N TYR A 80 -5.37 15.12 8.16
CA TYR A 80 -6.80 15.44 8.09
C TYR A 80 -7.53 15.27 9.42
N ASP A 81 -7.29 14.13 10.10
CA ASP A 81 -8.04 13.70 11.27
C ASP A 81 -7.25 13.87 12.59
N GLY A 82 -5.95 14.18 12.50
CA GLY A 82 -5.07 14.30 13.65
C GLY A 82 -4.76 12.98 14.36
N PHE A 83 -5.24 11.84 13.85
CA PHE A 83 -5.01 10.53 14.44
C PHE A 83 -3.52 10.20 14.45
N THR A 84 -3.00 9.87 15.64
CA THR A 84 -1.58 9.58 15.83
C THR A 84 -1.38 8.08 16.04
N TRP A 85 -0.55 7.46 15.21
CA TRP A 85 -0.34 6.02 15.18
C TRP A 85 1.07 5.64 14.72
N VAL A 86 1.49 4.42 15.03
CA VAL A 86 2.79 3.87 14.62
C VAL A 86 2.59 2.94 13.44
N GLY A 87 3.35 3.16 12.37
CA GLY A 87 3.46 2.21 11.27
C GLY A 87 4.85 1.58 11.26
N THR A 88 4.92 0.25 11.18
CA THR A 88 6.16 -0.51 11.16
C THR A 88 6.25 -1.40 9.94
N GLY A 89 7.18 -1.09 9.02
CA GLY A 89 7.54 -1.95 7.90
C GLY A 89 8.56 -3.01 8.34
N ILE A 90 8.29 -4.27 8.03
CA ILE A 90 9.05 -5.43 8.52
C ILE A 90 9.56 -6.24 7.34
N TYR A 91 10.82 -6.71 7.46
CA TYR A 91 11.35 -7.78 6.64
C TYR A 91 11.93 -8.86 7.54
N GLY A 92 11.14 -9.91 7.78
CA GLY A 92 11.51 -11.05 8.60
C GLY A 92 12.57 -11.94 7.94
N LEU A 93 13.33 -12.64 8.76
CA LEU A 93 14.34 -13.58 8.30
C LEU A 93 13.88 -15.03 8.47
N MET A 94 14.39 -15.93 7.61
CA MET A 94 14.05 -17.35 7.67
C MET A 94 14.72 -18.08 8.86
N CYS A 95 15.81 -17.53 9.41
CA CYS A 95 16.54 -18.10 10.53
C CYS A 95 15.76 -17.92 11.84
N ASP A 96 15.60 -18.98 12.61
CA ASP A 96 14.85 -18.96 13.88
C ASP A 96 15.43 -17.98 14.88
N THR A 97 16.78 -17.93 15.04
CA THR A 97 17.45 -16.99 15.95
C THR A 97 17.15 -15.54 15.58
N ALA A 98 17.30 -15.18 14.32
CA ALA A 98 17.04 -13.82 13.84
C ALA A 98 15.56 -13.44 13.94
N ARG A 99 14.66 -14.42 13.85
CA ARG A 99 13.23 -14.21 14.06
C ARG A 99 12.91 -13.89 15.51
N GLN A 100 13.58 -14.55 16.46
CA GLN A 100 13.43 -14.22 17.88
C GLN A 100 13.96 -12.79 18.19
N GLU A 101 15.08 -12.39 17.60
CA GLU A 101 15.58 -11.03 17.70
C GLU A 101 14.59 -10.00 17.12
N LEU A 102 13.93 -10.32 16.01
CA LEU A 102 12.85 -9.48 15.46
C LEU A 102 11.69 -9.34 16.46
N TRP A 103 11.27 -10.43 17.12
CA TRP A 103 10.19 -10.33 18.11
C TRP A 103 10.59 -9.47 19.32
N VAL A 104 11.87 -9.50 19.72
CA VAL A 104 12.40 -8.60 20.78
C VAL A 104 12.35 -7.16 20.29
N GLU A 105 12.88 -6.87 19.11
CA GLU A 105 12.85 -5.52 18.51
C GLU A 105 11.44 -4.95 18.44
N LEU A 106 10.46 -5.75 18.01
CA LEU A 106 9.08 -5.30 17.90
C LEU A 106 8.42 -5.07 19.27
N ARG A 107 8.76 -5.85 20.30
CA ARG A 107 8.32 -5.58 21.67
C ARG A 107 8.91 -4.27 22.22
N ASP A 108 10.16 -3.98 21.92
CA ASP A 108 10.84 -2.73 22.31
C ASP A 108 10.17 -1.52 21.61
N ILE A 109 9.79 -1.66 20.32
CA ILE A 109 9.05 -0.63 19.59
C ILE A 109 7.70 -0.38 20.27
N ARG A 110 6.98 -1.44 20.69
CA ARG A 110 5.71 -1.30 21.41
C ARG A 110 5.87 -0.61 22.76
N GLN A 111 6.98 -0.79 23.44
CA GLN A 111 7.28 -0.09 24.69
C GLN A 111 7.64 1.38 24.45
N ARG A 112 8.31 1.69 23.33
CA ARG A 112 8.67 3.06 22.95
C ARG A 112 7.46 3.92 22.68
N TRP A 113 6.44 3.37 21.97
CA TRP A 113 5.22 4.08 21.62
C TRP A 113 3.99 3.25 21.98
N THR A 114 3.17 3.81 22.84
CA THR A 114 1.89 3.20 23.26
C THR A 114 0.71 3.52 22.31
N ASN A 115 0.99 4.24 21.24
CA ASN A 115 0.01 4.63 20.24
C ASN A 115 -0.57 3.42 19.48
N PRO A 116 -1.76 3.56 18.87
CA PRO A 116 -2.27 2.59 17.92
C PRO A 116 -1.23 2.15 16.90
N TRP A 117 -1.16 0.85 16.61
CA TRP A 117 -0.04 0.29 15.86
C TRP A 117 -0.50 -0.54 14.67
N CYS A 118 0.12 -0.32 13.50
CA CYS A 118 -0.05 -1.13 12.30
C CYS A 118 1.33 -1.62 11.82
N MET A 119 1.52 -2.92 11.85
CA MET A 119 2.72 -3.58 11.29
C MET A 119 2.39 -4.19 9.94
N PHE A 120 3.32 -4.14 9.02
CA PHE A 120 3.12 -4.68 7.68
C PHE A 120 4.42 -5.11 7.03
N GLY A 121 4.35 -6.18 6.27
CA GLY A 121 5.46 -6.67 5.50
C GLY A 121 5.53 -8.19 5.41
N ASP A 122 6.69 -8.66 4.99
CA ASP A 122 7.04 -10.07 4.95
C ASP A 122 7.61 -10.51 6.30
N PHE A 123 6.84 -11.33 7.02
CA PHE A 123 7.27 -11.90 8.29
C PHE A 123 8.11 -13.18 8.13
N ASN A 124 8.22 -13.70 6.89
CA ASN A 124 8.89 -14.96 6.54
C ASN A 124 8.46 -16.16 7.41
N VAL A 125 7.28 -16.09 7.99
CA VAL A 125 6.66 -17.14 8.80
C VAL A 125 5.15 -17.17 8.57
N ILE A 126 4.59 -18.37 8.56
CA ILE A 126 3.15 -18.58 8.55
C ILE A 126 2.64 -18.78 9.99
N ARG A 127 1.39 -18.41 10.25
CA ARG A 127 0.76 -18.57 11.57
C ARG A 127 0.10 -19.94 11.72
N PHE A 128 -0.54 -20.44 10.66
CA PHE A 128 -1.29 -21.68 10.68
C PHE A 128 -0.88 -22.62 9.53
N PRO A 129 -0.98 -23.96 9.71
CA PRO A 129 -0.70 -24.90 8.63
C PRO A 129 -1.50 -24.65 7.35
N SER A 130 -2.73 -24.12 7.47
CA SER A 130 -3.58 -23.76 6.33
C SER A 130 -3.02 -22.65 5.45
N GLU A 131 -2.04 -21.90 5.92
CA GLU A 131 -1.39 -20.80 5.22
C GLU A 131 -0.18 -21.22 4.36
N ARG A 132 0.09 -22.54 4.29
CA ARG A 132 1.10 -23.10 3.38
C ARG A 132 0.53 -24.32 2.66
N LEU A 133 0.79 -24.37 1.36
CA LEU A 133 0.40 -25.52 0.56
C LEU A 133 1.04 -26.81 1.09
N ARG A 134 0.26 -27.86 1.26
CA ARG A 134 0.70 -29.18 1.74
C ARG A 134 1.26 -29.20 3.18
N CYS A 135 1.14 -28.15 3.96
CA CYS A 135 1.49 -28.17 5.37
C CYS A 135 0.32 -28.74 6.19
N ARG A 136 0.59 -29.72 7.03
CA ARG A 136 -0.44 -30.44 7.79
C ARG A 136 -0.31 -30.32 9.30
N ARG A 137 0.85 -29.89 9.79
CA ARG A 137 1.14 -29.84 11.23
C ARG A 137 1.72 -28.50 11.62
N PRO A 138 1.38 -27.98 12.80
CA PRO A 138 2.06 -26.83 13.37
C PRO A 138 3.56 -27.07 13.50
N THR A 139 4.35 -26.03 13.37
CA THR A 139 5.79 -26.02 13.60
C THR A 139 6.12 -25.04 14.73
N PRO A 140 7.26 -25.18 15.44
CA PRO A 140 7.65 -24.26 16.48
C PRO A 140 7.60 -22.77 16.07
N PRO A 141 8.09 -22.37 14.87
CA PRO A 141 7.97 -20.99 14.43
C PRO A 141 6.54 -20.47 14.29
N MET A 142 5.57 -21.33 13.94
CA MET A 142 4.16 -20.94 13.88
C MET A 142 3.59 -20.65 15.27
N LEU A 143 3.97 -21.44 16.26
CA LEU A 143 3.55 -21.26 17.65
C LEU A 143 4.15 -19.97 18.21
N GLU A 144 5.47 -19.78 18.07
CA GLU A 144 6.15 -18.55 18.47
C GLU A 144 5.52 -17.29 17.85
N PHE A 145 5.16 -17.35 16.56
CA PHE A 145 4.50 -16.24 15.89
C PHE A 145 3.07 -16.03 16.41
N SER A 146 2.34 -17.09 16.70
CA SER A 146 1.00 -16.99 17.31
C SER A 146 1.08 -16.38 18.70
N ASP A 147 2.03 -16.83 19.52
CA ASP A 147 2.28 -16.29 20.87
C ASP A 147 2.64 -14.80 20.79
N PHE A 148 3.51 -14.40 19.86
CA PHE A 148 3.87 -12.99 19.63
C PHE A 148 2.62 -12.12 19.30
N VAL A 149 1.75 -12.61 18.41
CA VAL A 149 0.52 -11.90 18.01
C VAL A 149 -0.45 -11.78 19.21
N GLU A 150 -0.55 -12.84 20.01
CA GLU A 150 -1.44 -12.87 21.18
C GLU A 150 -0.90 -12.02 22.33
N ASP A 151 0.40 -12.13 22.67
CA ASP A 151 1.07 -11.34 23.71
C ASP A 151 0.89 -9.83 23.52
N LEU A 152 0.92 -9.36 22.28
CA LEU A 152 0.78 -7.94 21.95
C LEU A 152 -0.66 -7.54 21.62
N ASN A 153 -1.62 -8.45 21.78
CA ASN A 153 -3.04 -8.25 21.48
C ASN A 153 -3.25 -7.66 20.07
N LEU A 154 -2.64 -8.32 19.07
CA LEU A 154 -2.70 -7.88 17.68
C LEU A 154 -3.80 -8.64 16.92
N VAL A 155 -4.43 -7.94 16.00
CA VAL A 155 -5.41 -8.50 15.06
C VAL A 155 -4.70 -8.85 13.76
N ASP A 156 -4.74 -10.12 13.37
CA ASP A 156 -4.27 -10.62 12.07
C ASP A 156 -5.45 -10.57 11.10
N LEU A 157 -5.47 -9.54 10.26
CA LEU A 157 -6.57 -9.30 9.33
C LEU A 157 -6.69 -10.44 8.30
N PRO A 158 -7.92 -10.89 7.99
CA PRO A 158 -8.15 -11.87 6.94
C PRO A 158 -7.69 -11.32 5.58
N LEU A 159 -7.09 -12.18 4.74
CA LEU A 159 -6.64 -11.82 3.40
C LEU A 159 -7.79 -11.99 2.41
N GLY A 160 -8.26 -10.89 1.82
CA GLY A 160 -9.20 -10.90 0.71
C GLY A 160 -8.48 -11.04 -0.64
N GLY A 161 -9.16 -11.63 -1.62
CA GLY A 161 -8.65 -11.72 -3.00
C GLY A 161 -7.68 -12.89 -3.29
N GLY A 162 -7.26 -13.64 -2.28
CA GLY A 162 -6.37 -14.79 -2.46
C GLY A 162 -6.07 -15.49 -1.16
N ARG A 163 -5.28 -16.56 -1.24
CA ARG A 163 -4.94 -17.40 -0.08
C ARG A 163 -3.47 -17.33 0.31
N PHE A 164 -2.60 -17.17 -0.66
CA PHE A 164 -1.15 -17.19 -0.48
C PHE A 164 -0.53 -15.92 -1.06
N THR A 165 0.42 -15.35 -0.36
CA THR A 165 1.09 -14.11 -0.79
C THR A 165 2.41 -14.36 -1.49
N TRP A 166 2.97 -15.56 -1.38
CA TRP A 166 4.26 -15.95 -1.93
C TRP A 166 4.21 -17.29 -2.68
N SER A 167 5.00 -17.39 -3.76
CA SER A 167 5.18 -18.59 -4.57
C SER A 167 6.65 -18.80 -4.93
N SER A 168 7.14 -20.03 -4.85
CA SER A 168 8.51 -20.35 -5.25
C SER A 168 8.77 -20.32 -6.76
N GLY A 169 7.73 -20.12 -7.60
CA GLY A 169 7.87 -20.04 -9.06
C GLY A 169 8.36 -21.31 -9.76
N SER A 170 8.34 -22.47 -9.10
CA SER A 170 8.74 -23.75 -9.68
C SER A 170 7.56 -24.49 -10.31
N THR A 171 7.82 -25.52 -11.13
CA THR A 171 6.79 -26.40 -11.73
C THR A 171 5.91 -27.12 -10.69
N ASN A 172 6.34 -27.21 -9.44
CA ASN A 172 5.59 -27.71 -8.30
C ASN A 172 5.74 -26.71 -7.14
N PRO A 173 5.02 -25.57 -7.20
CA PRO A 173 5.31 -24.43 -6.35
C PRO A 173 5.03 -24.70 -4.87
N SER A 174 5.88 -24.15 -4.03
CA SER A 174 5.56 -23.93 -2.63
C SER A 174 4.81 -22.60 -2.53
N LEU A 175 3.64 -22.61 -1.92
CA LEU A 175 2.80 -21.42 -1.72
C LEU A 175 2.65 -21.13 -0.24
N SER A 176 2.78 -19.88 0.17
CA SER A 176 2.68 -19.49 1.58
C SER A 176 2.08 -18.08 1.75
N ARG A 177 1.34 -17.86 2.84
CA ARG A 177 0.93 -16.52 3.29
C ARG A 177 1.94 -16.04 4.33
N ILE A 178 2.92 -15.27 3.90
CA ILE A 178 3.98 -14.72 4.76
C ILE A 178 3.93 -13.20 4.88
N ASP A 179 3.30 -12.53 3.93
CA ASP A 179 3.02 -11.10 3.96
C ASP A 179 1.68 -10.84 4.63
N ARG A 180 1.64 -9.89 5.56
CA ARG A 180 0.42 -9.52 6.27
C ARG A 180 0.45 -8.16 6.90
N PHE A 181 -0.72 -7.65 7.24
CA PHE A 181 -0.91 -6.55 8.17
C PHE A 181 -1.35 -7.12 9.52
N LEU A 182 -0.68 -6.66 10.59
CA LEU A 182 -1.08 -6.88 11.97
C LEU A 182 -1.39 -5.52 12.59
N ILE A 183 -2.54 -5.37 13.19
CA ILE A 183 -2.99 -4.11 13.78
C ILE A 183 -3.33 -4.27 15.24
N SER A 184 -3.14 -3.24 16.05
CA SER A 184 -3.62 -3.23 17.42
C SER A 184 -5.14 -2.94 17.47
N SER A 185 -5.81 -3.37 18.53
CA SER A 185 -7.26 -3.19 18.68
C SER A 185 -7.69 -1.73 18.64
N ASP A 186 -6.92 -0.83 19.25
CA ASP A 186 -7.16 0.62 19.23
C ASP A 186 -6.97 1.24 17.83
N TRP A 187 -6.15 0.63 16.97
CA TRP A 187 -6.05 1.01 15.57
C TRP A 187 -7.26 0.53 14.77
N GLU A 188 -7.73 -0.72 15.04
CA GLU A 188 -8.96 -1.27 14.44
C GLU A 188 -10.20 -0.45 14.81
N ASP A 189 -10.31 -0.02 16.06
CA ASP A 189 -11.41 0.82 16.55
C ASP A 189 -11.51 2.15 15.77
N GLN A 190 -10.39 2.72 15.35
CA GLN A 190 -10.36 3.92 14.50
C GLN A 190 -10.81 3.65 13.07
N PHE A 191 -10.56 2.44 12.56
CA PHE A 191 -10.86 2.05 11.18
C PHE A 191 -11.64 0.73 11.13
N PRO A 192 -12.91 0.71 11.58
CA PRO A 192 -13.71 -0.52 11.73
C PRO A 192 -14.00 -1.23 10.39
N ASP A 193 -13.95 -0.50 9.28
CA ASP A 193 -14.16 -1.04 7.93
C ASP A 193 -12.84 -1.44 7.25
N VAL A 194 -11.77 -1.65 8.04
CA VAL A 194 -10.46 -2.02 7.50
C VAL A 194 -10.50 -3.38 6.83
N VAL A 195 -9.92 -3.46 5.63
CA VAL A 195 -9.78 -4.72 4.89
C VAL A 195 -8.36 -4.87 4.35
N GLN A 196 -7.85 -6.10 4.40
CA GLN A 196 -6.60 -6.48 3.76
C GLN A 196 -6.90 -7.22 2.45
N ILE A 197 -6.33 -6.75 1.35
CA ILE A 197 -6.58 -7.27 0.01
C ILE A 197 -5.25 -7.66 -0.65
N MET A 198 -5.22 -8.85 -1.24
CA MET A 198 -4.12 -9.27 -2.10
C MET A 198 -4.27 -8.62 -3.48
N LEU A 199 -3.20 -8.01 -3.96
CA LEU A 199 -3.13 -7.44 -5.30
C LEU A 199 -2.48 -8.44 -6.27
N PRO A 200 -2.79 -8.35 -7.58
CA PRO A 200 -2.14 -9.19 -8.57
C PRO A 200 -0.62 -9.02 -8.56
N ARG A 201 0.08 -10.14 -8.72
CA ARG A 201 1.54 -10.21 -8.74
C ARG A 201 2.09 -9.64 -10.05
N PRO A 202 2.87 -8.55 -10.02
CA PRO A 202 3.30 -7.93 -11.27
C PRO A 202 4.41 -8.71 -12.01
N LEU A 203 5.43 -9.21 -11.32
CA LEU A 203 6.60 -9.92 -11.90
C LEU A 203 7.46 -10.63 -10.86
N LEU A 204 7.11 -10.57 -9.57
CA LEU A 204 7.91 -11.08 -8.46
C LEU A 204 7.29 -12.35 -7.89
N ASP A 205 7.98 -13.00 -6.98
CA ASP A 205 7.51 -14.17 -6.24
C ASP A 205 6.48 -13.84 -5.14
N HIS A 206 6.33 -12.56 -4.75
CA HIS A 206 5.34 -12.07 -3.81
C HIS A 206 4.18 -11.33 -4.48
N HIS A 207 2.97 -11.52 -3.94
CA HIS A 207 1.82 -10.67 -4.20
C HIS A 207 1.86 -9.46 -3.29
N PRO A 208 1.75 -8.23 -3.81
CA PRO A 208 1.56 -7.07 -2.97
C PRO A 208 0.24 -7.17 -2.21
N ILE A 209 0.25 -6.69 -0.97
CA ILE A 209 -0.95 -6.59 -0.14
C ILE A 209 -1.29 -5.12 0.09
N LEU A 210 -2.58 -4.81 0.10
CA LEU A 210 -3.12 -3.47 0.31
C LEU A 210 -3.99 -3.48 1.57
N LEU A 211 -3.79 -2.49 2.42
CA LEU A 211 -4.69 -2.18 3.53
C LEU A 211 -5.58 -1.00 3.13
N GLU A 212 -6.88 -1.23 3.07
CA GLU A 212 -7.87 -0.17 2.86
C GLU A 212 -8.60 0.10 4.17
N THR A 213 -8.56 1.33 4.63
CA THR A 213 -9.20 1.75 5.90
C THR A 213 -10.65 2.19 5.72
N GLY A 214 -11.26 1.88 4.58
CA GLY A 214 -12.59 2.36 4.23
C GLY A 214 -12.59 3.83 3.80
N LYS A 215 -13.76 4.36 3.49
CA LYS A 215 -13.89 5.80 3.21
C LYS A 215 -13.76 6.54 4.53
N LEU A 216 -12.65 7.28 4.73
CA LEU A 216 -12.66 8.37 5.68
C LEU A 216 -13.89 9.24 5.32
N THR A 217 -14.87 9.30 6.23
CA THR A 217 -16.10 10.07 6.07
C THR A 217 -15.77 11.56 6.19
N GLY A 218 -15.09 12.11 5.21
CA GLY A 218 -14.65 13.48 5.29
C GLY A 218 -13.89 13.99 4.08
N GLY A 219 -14.54 14.06 2.95
CA GLY A 219 -14.05 14.84 1.83
C GLY A 219 -13.93 14.05 0.52
N LYS A 220 -14.66 14.51 -0.48
CA LYS A 220 -14.47 14.05 -1.86
C LYS A 220 -13.02 14.30 -2.26
N ARG A 221 -12.30 13.26 -2.71
CA ARG A 221 -10.95 13.43 -3.27
C ARG A 221 -10.94 14.61 -4.24
N PRO A 222 -9.97 15.53 -4.16
CA PRO A 222 -9.92 16.64 -5.08
C PRO A 222 -9.82 16.13 -6.52
N PHE A 223 -10.56 16.77 -7.40
CA PHE A 223 -10.49 16.47 -8.82
C PHE A 223 -9.07 16.70 -9.33
N LYS A 224 -8.47 15.70 -9.97
CA LYS A 224 -7.18 15.81 -10.66
C LYS A 224 -7.43 15.69 -12.17
N PHE A 225 -6.84 16.61 -12.93
CA PHE A 225 -6.76 16.49 -14.37
C PHE A 225 -5.68 15.45 -14.72
N GLU A 226 -6.03 14.48 -15.56
CA GLU A 226 -5.09 13.42 -15.96
C GLU A 226 -4.43 13.77 -17.30
N ASN A 227 -3.12 13.96 -17.30
CA ASN A 227 -2.37 14.35 -18.50
C ASN A 227 -2.49 13.34 -19.66
N MET A 228 -2.83 12.09 -19.37
CA MET A 228 -3.07 11.08 -20.40
C MET A 228 -4.28 11.41 -21.29
N TRP A 229 -5.26 12.17 -20.79
CA TRP A 229 -6.42 12.59 -21.59
C TRP A 229 -6.01 13.45 -22.79
N LEU A 230 -4.94 14.24 -22.65
CA LEU A 230 -4.40 15.05 -23.76
C LEU A 230 -3.87 14.20 -24.94
N LYS A 231 -3.55 12.92 -24.68
CA LYS A 231 -3.09 11.98 -25.71
C LYS A 231 -4.23 11.24 -26.39
N THR A 232 -5.49 11.43 -25.93
CA THR A 232 -6.65 10.78 -26.52
C THR A 232 -7.11 11.57 -27.73
N GLU A 233 -7.27 10.88 -28.84
CA GLU A 233 -7.74 11.49 -30.08
C GLU A 233 -9.10 12.19 -29.90
N GLY A 234 -9.23 13.40 -30.40
CA GLY A 234 -10.46 14.21 -30.30
C GLY A 234 -10.73 14.81 -28.93
N PHE A 235 -9.89 14.56 -27.90
CA PHE A 235 -10.12 15.08 -26.53
C PHE A 235 -10.09 16.60 -26.48
N VAL A 236 -9.07 17.22 -27.08
CA VAL A 236 -8.90 18.68 -27.08
C VAL A 236 -10.08 19.38 -27.73
N ASP A 237 -10.58 18.87 -28.86
CA ASP A 237 -11.72 19.46 -29.57
C ASP A 237 -13.03 19.28 -28.80
N ARG A 238 -13.18 18.17 -28.09
CA ARG A 238 -14.30 17.95 -27.15
C ARG A 238 -14.28 18.97 -26.02
N VAL A 239 -13.13 19.23 -25.42
CA VAL A 239 -12.97 20.24 -24.37
C VAL A 239 -13.29 21.65 -24.90
N LYS A 240 -12.85 21.99 -26.11
CA LYS A 240 -13.20 23.27 -26.77
C LYS A 240 -14.71 23.41 -26.98
N THR A 241 -15.36 22.33 -27.43
CA THR A 241 -16.80 22.29 -27.64
C THR A 241 -17.56 22.54 -26.34
N TRP A 242 -17.22 21.83 -25.26
CA TRP A 242 -17.81 22.06 -23.94
C TRP A 242 -17.60 23.47 -23.46
N TRP A 243 -16.35 23.96 -23.52
CA TRP A 243 -16.00 25.31 -23.08
C TRP A 243 -16.79 26.41 -23.79
N SER A 244 -17.06 26.22 -25.08
CA SER A 244 -17.82 27.17 -25.90
C SER A 244 -19.32 27.09 -25.66
N SER A 245 -19.83 25.94 -25.21
CA SER A 245 -21.28 25.73 -24.98
C SER A 245 -21.79 26.29 -23.64
N TYR A 246 -20.87 26.64 -22.69
CA TYR A 246 -21.29 27.10 -21.37
C TYR A 246 -21.83 28.52 -21.36
N PRO A 247 -23.14 28.72 -21.01
CA PRO A 247 -23.85 30.00 -21.17
C PRO A 247 -23.73 30.92 -19.94
N PHE A 248 -22.57 30.92 -19.24
CA PHE A 248 -22.43 31.74 -18.04
C PHE A 248 -22.17 33.21 -18.38
N THR A 249 -22.85 34.13 -17.66
CA THR A 249 -22.74 35.57 -17.77
C THR A 249 -22.45 36.20 -16.41
N GLY A 250 -21.80 37.35 -16.39
CA GLY A 250 -21.43 38.04 -15.15
C GLY A 250 -20.00 38.58 -15.19
N SER A 251 -19.39 38.79 -13.99
CA SER A 251 -17.99 39.20 -13.94
C SER A 251 -17.04 38.17 -14.55
N PRO A 252 -15.92 38.58 -15.16
CA PRO A 252 -14.97 37.65 -15.79
C PRO A 252 -14.50 36.55 -14.85
N SER A 253 -14.26 36.82 -13.59
CA SER A 253 -13.85 35.84 -12.57
C SER A 253 -14.95 34.85 -12.25
N PHE A 254 -16.21 35.30 -12.16
CA PHE A 254 -17.37 34.43 -11.96
C PHE A 254 -17.59 33.51 -13.16
N VAL A 255 -17.53 34.05 -14.39
CA VAL A 255 -17.68 33.27 -15.64
C VAL A 255 -16.59 32.21 -15.73
N LEU A 256 -15.33 32.56 -15.45
CA LEU A 256 -14.21 31.61 -15.46
C LEU A 256 -14.40 30.48 -14.44
N ALA A 257 -14.72 30.82 -13.19
CA ALA A 257 -14.92 29.84 -12.12
C ALA A 257 -16.10 28.90 -12.44
N SER A 258 -17.20 29.44 -12.98
CA SER A 258 -18.37 28.65 -13.36
C SER A 258 -18.09 27.71 -14.55
N LYS A 259 -17.37 28.18 -15.56
CA LYS A 259 -16.92 27.35 -16.68
C LYS A 259 -15.98 26.22 -16.23
N LEU A 260 -15.02 26.50 -15.36
CA LEU A 260 -14.11 25.48 -14.79
C LEU A 260 -14.87 24.44 -13.96
N LYS A 261 -15.90 24.86 -13.21
CA LYS A 261 -16.76 23.95 -12.46
C LYS A 261 -17.58 23.04 -13.38
N ALA A 262 -18.16 23.56 -14.43
CA ALA A 262 -18.91 22.78 -15.43
C ALA A 262 -17.97 21.80 -16.16
N LEU A 263 -16.84 22.30 -16.65
CA LEU A 263 -15.83 21.45 -17.32
C LEU A 263 -15.36 20.30 -16.44
N LYS A 264 -15.17 20.52 -15.14
CA LYS A 264 -14.83 19.45 -14.20
C LYS A 264 -15.87 18.34 -14.18
N GLU A 265 -17.15 18.66 -14.20
CA GLU A 265 -18.20 17.63 -14.18
C GLU A 265 -18.30 16.90 -15.53
N ASP A 266 -18.14 17.61 -16.66
CA ASP A 266 -18.09 16.99 -17.98
C ASP A 266 -16.88 16.06 -18.14
N LEU A 267 -15.71 16.46 -17.64
CA LEU A 267 -14.52 15.61 -17.63
C LEU A 267 -14.70 14.35 -16.78
N LYS A 268 -15.34 14.46 -15.61
CA LYS A 268 -15.66 13.29 -14.78
C LYS A 268 -16.61 12.34 -15.50
N HIS A 269 -17.66 12.88 -16.09
CA HIS A 269 -18.64 12.09 -16.84
C HIS A 269 -17.97 11.39 -18.03
N TRP A 270 -17.21 12.11 -18.82
CA TRP A 270 -16.49 11.58 -19.98
C TRP A 270 -15.47 10.50 -19.56
N ASN A 271 -14.69 10.76 -18.51
CA ASN A 271 -13.74 9.77 -18.00
C ASN A 271 -14.43 8.47 -17.59
N LYS A 272 -15.61 8.58 -16.97
CA LYS A 272 -16.36 7.41 -16.50
C LYS A 272 -17.02 6.61 -17.64
N HIS A 273 -17.58 7.31 -18.65
CA HIS A 273 -18.49 6.68 -19.61
C HIS A 273 -17.95 6.55 -21.04
N VAL A 274 -16.95 7.36 -21.41
CA VAL A 274 -16.43 7.42 -22.80
C VAL A 274 -14.96 7.02 -22.87
N PHE A 275 -14.11 7.64 -22.04
CA PHE A 275 -12.69 7.27 -21.97
C PHE A 275 -12.56 5.82 -21.47
N GLY A 276 -13.54 5.40 -20.69
CA GLY A 276 -13.62 4.09 -20.11
C GLY A 276 -12.76 3.97 -18.85
N ASP A 277 -13.19 3.09 -18.01
CA ASP A 277 -12.44 2.80 -16.80
C ASP A 277 -11.20 2.00 -17.18
N ILE A 278 -10.08 2.71 -17.39
CA ILE A 278 -8.77 2.07 -17.54
C ILE A 278 -8.53 1.12 -16.37
N ASN A 279 -9.06 1.46 -15.17
CA ASN A 279 -9.01 0.58 -14.02
C ASN A 279 -9.81 -0.71 -14.26
N LEU A 280 -10.96 -0.65 -14.93
CA LEU A 280 -11.73 -1.86 -15.31
C LEU A 280 -10.98 -2.72 -16.34
N LYS A 281 -10.39 -2.11 -17.37
CA LYS A 281 -9.58 -2.84 -18.36
C LYS A 281 -8.31 -3.41 -17.72
N GLN A 282 -7.67 -2.66 -16.86
CA GLN A 282 -6.51 -3.14 -16.10
C GLN A 282 -6.91 -4.21 -15.08
N LEU A 283 -8.04 -4.05 -14.39
CA LEU A 283 -8.58 -5.06 -13.50
C LEU A 283 -8.89 -6.36 -14.26
N GLN A 284 -9.46 -6.27 -15.45
CA GLN A 284 -9.68 -7.43 -16.33
C GLN A 284 -8.36 -8.12 -16.71
N LEU A 285 -7.37 -7.35 -17.17
CA LEU A 285 -6.03 -7.90 -17.48
C LEU A 285 -5.34 -8.47 -16.25
N MET A 286 -5.55 -7.89 -15.07
CA MET A 286 -5.03 -8.41 -13.82
C MET A 286 -5.73 -9.69 -13.38
N ILE A 287 -7.03 -9.80 -13.59
CA ILE A 287 -7.80 -11.04 -13.36
C ILE A 287 -7.32 -12.13 -14.33
N GLU A 288 -7.08 -11.80 -15.59
CA GLU A 288 -6.52 -12.73 -16.56
C GLU A 288 -5.12 -13.20 -16.18
N LEU A 289 -4.24 -12.29 -15.70
CA LEU A 289 -2.92 -12.64 -15.17
C LEU A 289 -3.02 -13.54 -13.93
N SER A 290 -3.91 -13.22 -12.99
CA SER A 290 -4.13 -14.05 -11.80
C SER A 290 -4.66 -15.45 -12.15
N GLN A 291 -5.53 -15.55 -13.18
CA GLN A 291 -6.01 -16.84 -13.66
C GLN A 291 -4.93 -17.66 -14.39
N LEU A 292 -3.93 -17.00 -14.96
CA LEU A 292 -2.74 -17.67 -15.53
C LEU A 292 -1.80 -18.14 -14.43
N ASP A 293 -1.57 -17.31 -13.40
CA ASP A 293 -0.79 -17.70 -12.21
C ASP A 293 -1.40 -18.89 -11.43
N GLU A 294 -2.74 -19.04 -11.44
CA GLU A 294 -3.43 -20.18 -10.80
C GLU A 294 -3.32 -21.48 -11.62
N LYS A 295 -2.98 -21.40 -12.90
CA LYS A 295 -2.83 -22.55 -13.80
C LYS A 295 -1.39 -23.07 -13.88
N GLU A 296 -0.41 -22.31 -13.40
CA GLU A 296 0.97 -22.76 -13.20
C GLU A 296 1.12 -23.46 -11.83
#